data_5998d92db792d909abbca2d8052e87bb
#
_entry.id   5998d92db792d909abbca2d8052e87bb
#
_cell.length_a   1.000
_cell.length_b   1.000
_cell.length_c   1.000
_cell.angle_alpha   90.00
_cell.angle_beta   90.00
_cell.angle_gamma   90.00
#
_symmetry.space_group_name_H-M   'P 1'
#
loop_
_entity.id
_entity.type
_entity.pdbx_description
1 polymer ?
#
loop_
_entity_poly.entity_id
_entity_poly.type
_entity_poly.pdbx_seq_one_letter_code
_entity_poly.pdbx_strand_id
1 'polypeptide(L)'
;STKRFRFFKGEFMYHQSCLKHGCDWEYIEDKPLEHDDVLITSVPFSDYGRQHVDLEHYLNICNTLEIPVLLDFAYYPCTKNINVDLSQWKCVETIAFSISKAFYGAEFLRVGVRCERVDTDDGIDVFNSVEMNNRIDISIANSLIQQFPVDWNWQQYAQAYNKAIEDKNLLPTDCIMFGIGDDKWKDWNRGSDVNRVCISELIGDIVNTSSDA
;
A
#
# COMPACT_ATOMS: atom_id res chain seq x y z
N SER A 1 23.89 -0.78 16.49
CA SER A 1 23.77 -1.52 15.22
C SER A 1 22.70 -0.82 14.40
N THR A 2 23.03 -0.41 13.19
CA THR A 2 22.07 0.14 12.25
C THR A 2 21.36 -1.04 11.62
N LYS A 3 20.01 -1.12 11.79
CA LYS A 3 19.20 -2.15 11.14
C LYS A 3 19.21 -1.96 9.63
N ARG A 4 19.19 -3.08 8.86
CA ARG A 4 19.10 -3.08 7.42
C ARG A 4 17.65 -3.27 6.99
N PHE A 5 17.16 -2.43 6.07
CA PHE A 5 15.82 -2.54 5.53
C PHE A 5 15.74 -3.56 4.40
N ARG A 6 14.67 -4.34 4.38
CA ARG A 6 14.48 -5.40 3.41
C ARG A 6 13.16 -5.21 2.68
N PHE A 7 13.17 -5.44 1.37
CA PHE A 7 12.03 -5.29 0.47
C PHE A 7 11.98 -6.45 -0.51
N PHE A 8 10.80 -6.74 -1.04
CA PHE A 8 10.67 -7.56 -2.26
C PHE A 8 11.02 -6.75 -3.50
N LYS A 9 11.52 -7.41 -4.55
CA LYS A 9 11.63 -6.78 -5.88
C LYS A 9 10.23 -6.42 -6.38
N GLY A 10 10.08 -5.21 -6.92
CA GLY A 10 8.76 -4.67 -7.29
C GLY A 10 8.03 -3.91 -6.16
N GLU A 11 8.62 -3.82 -4.97
CA GLU A 11 8.06 -3.01 -3.89
C GLU A 11 8.06 -1.51 -4.25
N PHE A 12 7.26 -0.74 -3.55
CA PHE A 12 7.08 0.68 -3.81
C PHE A 12 8.42 1.43 -3.73
N MET A 13 8.84 1.97 -4.87
CA MET A 13 10.17 2.59 -5.04
C MET A 13 10.43 3.75 -4.06
N TYR A 14 9.38 4.38 -3.52
CA TYR A 14 9.54 5.47 -2.56
C TYR A 14 10.19 5.00 -1.26
N HIS A 15 9.88 3.80 -0.79
CA HIS A 15 10.53 3.22 0.39
C HIS A 15 12.04 3.16 0.18
N GLN A 16 12.49 2.62 -0.96
CA GLN A 16 13.90 2.56 -1.31
C GLN A 16 14.51 3.96 -1.44
N SER A 17 13.79 4.91 -2.06
CA SER A 17 14.30 6.27 -2.29
C SER A 17 14.48 7.04 -0.99
N CYS A 18 13.58 6.88 -0.02
CA CYS A 18 13.70 7.51 1.30
C CYS A 18 14.90 6.96 2.08
N LEU A 19 15.23 5.67 1.89
CA LEU A 19 16.28 5.00 2.63
C LEU A 19 17.67 5.14 2.01
N LYS A 20 17.78 5.57 0.75
CA LYS A 20 19.07 5.80 0.06
C LYS A 20 19.99 6.81 0.77
N HIS A 21 19.46 7.62 1.66
CA HIS A 21 20.19 8.72 2.29
C HIS A 21 20.72 8.38 3.70
N GLY A 22 21.16 7.16 3.94
CA GLY A 22 21.88 6.82 5.15
C GLY A 22 21.43 5.55 5.87
N CYS A 23 20.55 4.75 5.25
CA CYS A 23 20.16 3.44 5.76
C CYS A 23 20.59 2.35 4.80
N ASP A 24 21.10 1.26 5.33
CA ASP A 24 21.38 0.07 4.56
C ASP A 24 20.07 -0.62 4.15
N TRP A 25 19.99 -1.08 2.92
CA TRP A 25 18.84 -1.83 2.43
C TRP A 25 19.24 -2.87 1.38
N GLU A 26 18.45 -3.93 1.24
CA GLU A 26 18.68 -4.99 0.27
C GLU A 26 17.38 -5.73 -0.07
N TYR A 27 17.27 -6.29 -1.27
CA TYR A 27 16.13 -7.13 -1.63
C TYR A 27 16.18 -8.48 -0.90
N ILE A 28 15.01 -9.00 -0.56
CA ILE A 28 14.87 -10.30 0.10
C ILE A 28 15.38 -11.42 -0.80
N GLU A 29 15.12 -11.31 -2.11
CA GLU A 29 15.52 -12.31 -3.11
C GLU A 29 17.03 -12.39 -3.30
N ASP A 30 17.77 -11.32 -2.98
CA ASP A 30 19.22 -11.26 -3.19
C ASP A 30 19.99 -11.82 -1.99
N LYS A 31 19.42 -11.79 -0.78
CA LYS A 31 20.05 -12.32 0.43
C LYS A 31 18.98 -12.74 1.46
N PRO A 32 19.18 -13.85 2.20
CA PRO A 32 18.31 -14.25 3.31
C PRO A 32 18.16 -13.17 4.39
N LEU A 33 17.05 -13.22 5.12
CA LEU A 33 16.80 -12.35 6.28
C LEU A 33 17.71 -12.73 7.45
N GLU A 34 18.16 -11.71 8.17
CA GLU A 34 19.02 -11.81 9.36
C GLU A 34 18.42 -11.04 10.54
N HIS A 35 18.82 -11.30 11.78
CA HIS A 35 18.26 -10.68 12.99
C HIS A 35 18.30 -9.13 13.02
N ASP A 36 19.26 -8.53 12.35
CA ASP A 36 19.40 -7.07 12.29
C ASP A 36 18.62 -6.44 11.12
N ASP A 37 17.75 -7.20 10.47
CA ASP A 37 16.89 -6.70 9.40
C ASP A 37 15.60 -6.08 9.93
N VAL A 38 14.95 -5.28 9.06
CA VAL A 38 13.56 -4.80 9.19
C VAL A 38 12.89 -5.04 7.86
N LEU A 39 11.78 -5.76 7.85
CA LEU A 39 11.00 -5.97 6.62
C LEU A 39 9.96 -4.85 6.45
N ILE A 40 9.93 -4.26 5.25
CA ILE A 40 8.85 -3.37 4.81
C ILE A 40 8.22 -3.96 3.57
N THR A 41 6.91 -4.15 3.57
CA THR A 41 6.16 -4.62 2.39
C THR A 41 4.77 -4.05 2.33
N SER A 42 4.29 -3.79 1.11
CA SER A 42 2.94 -3.28 0.88
C SER A 42 1.91 -4.40 0.75
N VAL A 43 0.71 -4.15 1.23
CA VAL A 43 -0.46 -5.02 1.07
C VAL A 43 -1.67 -4.17 0.67
N PRO A 44 -2.16 -4.28 -0.56
CA PRO A 44 -1.72 -5.17 -1.64
C PRO A 44 -0.29 -4.88 -2.06
N PHE A 45 0.40 -5.89 -2.56
CA PHE A 45 1.76 -5.71 -3.04
C PHE A 45 1.79 -4.70 -4.20
N SER A 46 2.73 -3.77 -4.11
CA SER A 46 2.78 -2.57 -4.93
C SER A 46 2.79 -2.85 -6.43
N ASP A 47 3.40 -3.93 -6.85
CA ASP A 47 3.65 -4.16 -8.27
C ASP A 47 2.48 -4.84 -9.00
N TYR A 48 1.71 -5.70 -8.34
CA TYR A 48 0.62 -6.41 -9.00
C TYR A 48 -0.75 -6.34 -8.29
N GLY A 49 -0.87 -5.52 -7.24
CA GLY A 49 -2.16 -5.21 -6.61
C GLY A 49 -2.89 -6.40 -6.00
N ARG A 50 -2.17 -7.43 -5.56
CA ARG A 50 -2.64 -8.60 -4.81
C ARG A 50 -1.74 -8.83 -3.61
N GLN A 51 -2.11 -9.73 -2.71
CA GLN A 51 -1.19 -10.16 -1.66
C GLN A 51 0.04 -10.83 -2.30
N HIS A 52 1.25 -10.50 -1.82
CA HIS A 52 2.47 -11.16 -2.30
C HIS A 52 2.42 -12.64 -1.98
N VAL A 53 2.78 -13.49 -2.96
CA VAL A 53 2.62 -14.95 -2.83
C VAL A 53 3.43 -15.52 -1.65
N ASP A 54 4.59 -14.93 -1.36
CA ASP A 54 5.49 -15.35 -0.30
C ASP A 54 5.32 -14.55 1.01
N LEU A 55 4.30 -13.68 1.12
CA LEU A 55 4.12 -12.83 2.30
C LEU A 55 4.10 -13.64 3.59
N GLU A 56 3.23 -14.66 3.66
CA GLU A 56 3.10 -15.49 4.87
C GLU A 56 4.37 -16.28 5.18
N HIS A 57 5.07 -16.75 4.16
CA HIS A 57 6.36 -17.43 4.31
C HIS A 57 7.38 -16.51 5.02
N TYR A 58 7.52 -15.28 4.55
CA TYR A 58 8.46 -14.33 5.14
C TYR A 58 8.00 -13.79 6.49
N LEU A 59 6.70 -13.65 6.72
CA LEU A 59 6.18 -13.32 8.05
C LEU A 59 6.49 -14.42 9.07
N ASN A 60 6.44 -15.70 8.67
CA ASN A 60 6.89 -16.81 9.53
C ASN A 60 8.38 -16.73 9.87
N ILE A 61 9.22 -16.40 8.89
CA ILE A 61 10.66 -16.20 9.13
C ILE A 61 10.86 -15.02 10.08
N CYS A 62 10.19 -13.89 9.84
CA CYS A 62 10.28 -12.72 10.71
C CYS A 62 9.81 -13.00 12.14
N ASN A 63 8.72 -13.76 12.33
CA ASN A 63 8.28 -14.20 13.64
C ASN A 63 9.34 -15.06 14.36
N THR A 64 10.00 -15.95 13.61
CA THR A 64 11.01 -16.87 14.17
C THR A 64 12.29 -16.16 14.54
N LEU A 65 12.71 -15.19 13.72
CA LEU A 65 13.96 -14.42 13.91
C LEU A 65 13.74 -13.11 14.69
N GLU A 66 12.51 -12.84 15.14
CA GLU A 66 12.14 -11.60 15.84
C GLU A 66 12.49 -10.34 15.01
N ILE A 67 12.33 -10.43 13.69
CA ILE A 67 12.55 -9.31 12.76
C ILE A 67 11.28 -8.45 12.74
N PRO A 68 11.36 -7.14 13.05
CA PRO A 68 10.21 -6.26 12.97
C PRO A 68 9.74 -6.06 11.54
N VAL A 69 8.43 -5.99 11.37
CA VAL A 69 7.76 -5.82 10.07
C VAL A 69 6.88 -4.59 10.10
N LEU A 70 7.01 -3.75 9.06
CA LEU A 70 6.05 -2.72 8.71
C LEU A 70 5.24 -3.19 7.50
N LEU A 71 3.91 -3.24 7.64
CA LEU A 71 3.00 -3.44 6.52
C LEU A 71 2.44 -2.10 6.05
N ASP A 72 2.73 -1.75 4.80
CA ASP A 72 2.15 -0.58 4.15
C ASP A 72 0.78 -0.92 3.56
N PHE A 73 -0.27 -0.54 4.27
CA PHE A 73 -1.67 -0.71 3.88
C PHE A 73 -2.23 0.51 3.14
N ALA A 74 -1.37 1.35 2.52
CA ALA A 74 -1.83 2.56 1.85
C ALA A 74 -2.94 2.31 0.82
N TYR A 75 -2.89 1.18 0.10
CA TYR A 75 -3.89 0.79 -0.89
C TYR A 75 -4.86 -0.29 -0.38
N TYR A 76 -4.78 -0.71 0.88
CA TYR A 76 -5.66 -1.74 1.41
C TYR A 76 -7.17 -1.39 1.28
N PRO A 77 -7.61 -0.14 1.52
CA PRO A 77 -9.00 0.26 1.31
C PRO A 77 -9.45 0.23 -0.17
N CYS A 78 -8.52 0.09 -1.10
CA CYS A 78 -8.80 -0.03 -2.53
C CYS A 78 -8.86 -1.47 -3.01
N THR A 79 -8.81 -2.45 -2.09
CA THR A 79 -8.70 -3.87 -2.44
C THR A 79 -9.96 -4.66 -2.17
N LYS A 80 -10.05 -5.83 -2.80
CA LYS A 80 -10.97 -6.92 -2.49
C LYS A 80 -10.17 -8.21 -2.32
N ASN A 81 -10.77 -9.23 -1.69
CA ASN A 81 -10.18 -10.57 -1.56
C ASN A 81 -8.84 -10.65 -0.78
N ILE A 82 -8.42 -9.58 -0.14
CA ILE A 82 -7.21 -9.56 0.70
C ILE A 82 -7.65 -9.54 2.16
N ASN A 83 -7.18 -10.53 2.92
CA ASN A 83 -7.42 -10.61 4.35
C ASN A 83 -6.16 -11.09 5.05
N VAL A 84 -5.56 -10.24 5.87
CA VAL A 84 -4.36 -10.55 6.65
C VAL A 84 -4.75 -10.64 8.13
N ASP A 85 -4.72 -11.83 8.69
CA ASP A 85 -4.94 -12.01 10.13
C ASP A 85 -3.68 -11.63 10.91
N LEU A 86 -3.63 -10.38 11.35
CA LEU A 86 -2.50 -9.82 12.09
C LEU A 86 -2.30 -10.46 13.48
N SER A 87 -3.27 -11.20 13.99
CA SER A 87 -3.15 -11.86 15.30
C SER A 87 -2.10 -12.96 15.31
N GLN A 88 -1.82 -13.54 14.15
CA GLN A 88 -0.84 -14.61 13.95
C GLN A 88 0.60 -14.10 13.86
N TRP A 89 0.79 -12.83 13.54
CA TRP A 89 2.08 -12.25 13.16
C TRP A 89 2.56 -11.24 14.21
N LYS A 90 3.22 -11.74 15.26
CA LYS A 90 3.78 -10.87 16.32
C LYS A 90 4.89 -9.96 15.81
N CYS A 91 5.59 -10.37 14.76
CA CYS A 91 6.63 -9.58 14.10
C CYS A 91 6.08 -8.31 13.43
N VAL A 92 4.79 -8.25 13.09
CA VAL A 92 4.19 -7.03 12.54
C VAL A 92 4.01 -6.03 13.66
N GLU A 93 4.92 -5.08 13.72
CA GLU A 93 4.95 -4.03 14.75
C GLU A 93 4.20 -2.78 14.31
N THR A 94 4.25 -2.46 13.02
CA THR A 94 3.65 -1.24 12.47
C THR A 94 2.81 -1.55 11.24
N ILE A 95 1.62 -0.95 11.18
CA ILE A 95 0.82 -0.87 9.97
C ILE A 95 0.51 0.60 9.66
N ALA A 96 0.49 0.97 8.38
CA ALA A 96 0.24 2.33 7.96
C ALA A 96 -0.82 2.39 6.85
N PHE A 97 -1.84 3.21 7.03
CA PHE A 97 -2.91 3.45 6.05
C PHE A 97 -2.79 4.86 5.46
N SER A 98 -3.20 5.02 4.21
CA SER A 98 -3.31 6.33 3.57
C SER A 98 -4.77 6.67 3.29
N ILE A 99 -5.29 7.72 3.91
CA ILE A 99 -6.64 8.20 3.63
C ILE A 99 -6.71 8.83 2.24
N SER A 100 -5.62 9.43 1.77
CA SER A 100 -5.54 9.97 0.40
C SER A 100 -5.64 8.91 -0.70
N LYS A 101 -5.51 7.63 -0.36
CA LYS A 101 -5.71 6.50 -1.29
C LYS A 101 -7.05 5.80 -1.07
N ALA A 102 -7.61 5.92 0.14
CA ALA A 102 -8.84 5.23 0.53
C ALA A 102 -10.09 5.72 -0.23
N PHE A 103 -10.07 6.93 -0.75
CA PHE A 103 -11.21 7.52 -1.44
C PHE A 103 -10.77 8.21 -2.73
N TYR A 104 -11.49 7.97 -3.83
CA TYR A 104 -11.29 8.73 -5.06
C TYR A 104 -11.61 10.22 -4.83
N GLY A 105 -10.75 11.10 -5.35
CA GLY A 105 -10.84 12.55 -5.13
C GLY A 105 -10.16 13.04 -3.85
N ALA A 106 -9.64 12.15 -3.00
CA ALA A 106 -8.97 12.49 -1.75
C ALA A 106 -7.43 12.52 -1.87
N GLU A 107 -6.87 12.46 -3.05
CA GLU A 107 -5.42 12.37 -3.29
C GLU A 107 -4.62 13.58 -2.77
N PHE A 108 -5.27 14.72 -2.58
CA PHE A 108 -4.65 15.92 -2.01
C PHE A 108 -4.72 15.98 -0.48
N LEU A 109 -5.53 15.13 0.17
CA LEU A 109 -5.50 15.00 1.62
C LEU A 109 -4.19 14.34 2.06
N ARG A 110 -3.38 15.05 2.83
CA ARG A 110 -2.09 14.53 3.30
C ARG A 110 -2.21 13.97 4.71
N VAL A 111 -3.07 12.97 4.84
CA VAL A 111 -3.40 12.32 6.10
C VAL A 111 -3.27 10.80 5.96
N GLY A 112 -2.69 10.17 6.96
CA GLY A 112 -2.60 8.74 7.12
C GLY A 112 -2.87 8.34 8.56
N VAL A 113 -2.99 7.04 8.79
CA VAL A 113 -3.11 6.44 10.12
C VAL A 113 -2.00 5.43 10.28
N ARG A 114 -1.20 5.58 11.33
CA ARG A 114 -0.22 4.60 11.77
C ARG A 114 -0.76 3.91 13.02
N CYS A 115 -0.72 2.59 13.02
CA CYS A 115 -1.01 1.78 14.19
C CYS A 115 0.24 1.00 14.55
N GLU A 116 0.64 1.04 15.80
CA GLU A 116 1.81 0.37 16.33
C GLU A 116 1.42 -0.61 17.43
N ARG A 117 2.15 -1.71 17.49
CA ARG A 117 1.93 -2.72 18.55
C ARG A 117 2.56 -2.27 19.87
N VAL A 118 3.64 -1.53 19.79
CA VAL A 118 4.37 -0.97 20.93
C VAL A 118 4.56 0.52 20.68
N ASP A 119 4.28 1.32 21.68
CA ASP A 119 4.51 2.78 21.63
C ASP A 119 6.02 3.05 21.50
N THR A 120 6.40 3.77 20.47
CA THR A 120 7.82 4.06 20.16
C THR A 120 8.25 5.44 20.63
N ASP A 121 7.32 6.33 21.05
CA ASP A 121 7.58 7.70 21.47
C ASP A 121 8.48 8.46 20.46
N ASP A 122 8.18 8.29 19.18
CA ASP A 122 8.94 8.90 18.11
C ASP A 122 8.48 10.32 17.75
N GLY A 123 9.10 10.92 16.71
CA GLY A 123 8.79 12.29 16.30
C GLY A 123 7.33 12.50 15.87
N ILE A 124 6.63 11.47 15.35
CA ILE A 124 5.20 11.57 15.01
C ILE A 124 4.36 11.65 16.28
N ASP A 125 4.69 10.86 17.29
CA ASP A 125 4.00 10.88 18.58
C ASP A 125 4.19 12.21 19.29
N VAL A 126 5.41 12.76 19.26
CA VAL A 126 5.69 14.10 19.78
C VAL A 126 4.85 15.17 19.07
N PHE A 127 4.80 15.19 17.74
CA PHE A 127 3.99 16.14 16.99
C PHE A 127 2.50 15.99 17.28
N ASN A 128 2.01 14.76 17.40
CA ASN A 128 0.61 14.50 17.72
C ASN A 128 0.26 14.93 19.15
N SER A 129 1.15 14.72 20.12
CA SER A 129 0.92 15.08 21.54
C SER A 129 0.76 16.57 21.76
N VAL A 130 1.41 17.38 20.93
CA VAL A 130 1.31 18.85 20.95
C VAL A 130 0.37 19.42 19.88
N GLU A 131 -0.40 18.54 19.23
CA GLU A 131 -1.38 18.89 18.19
C GLU A 131 -0.79 19.64 16.98
N MET A 132 0.48 19.46 16.68
CA MET A 132 1.15 20.00 15.49
C MET A 132 0.86 19.15 14.25
N ASN A 133 -0.41 19.15 13.84
CA ASN A 133 -0.91 18.40 12.70
C ASN A 133 -1.88 19.25 11.87
N ASN A 134 -2.18 18.79 10.65
CA ASN A 134 -3.14 19.46 9.77
C ASN A 134 -4.58 19.10 10.19
N ARG A 135 -5.17 19.90 11.07
CA ARG A 135 -6.52 19.66 11.60
C ARG A 135 -7.60 19.67 10.53
N ILE A 136 -7.43 20.42 9.45
CA ILE A 136 -8.41 20.47 8.35
C ILE A 136 -8.45 19.13 7.65
N ASP A 137 -7.29 18.62 7.21
CA ASP A 137 -7.21 17.32 6.53
C ASP A 137 -7.68 16.17 7.44
N ILE A 138 -7.32 16.22 8.72
CA ILE A 138 -7.77 15.24 9.71
C ILE A 138 -9.29 15.28 9.90
N SER A 139 -9.89 16.47 9.96
CA SER A 139 -11.34 16.62 10.11
C SER A 139 -12.10 16.07 8.90
N ILE A 140 -11.61 16.36 7.69
CA ILE A 140 -12.17 15.83 6.44
C ILE A 140 -12.04 14.30 6.41
N ALA A 141 -10.85 13.78 6.69
CA ALA A 141 -10.57 12.36 6.70
C ALA A 141 -11.47 11.61 7.70
N ASN A 142 -11.63 12.14 8.92
CA ASN A 142 -12.52 11.58 9.92
C ASN A 142 -13.98 11.54 9.46
N SER A 143 -14.45 12.62 8.81
CA SER A 143 -15.79 12.65 8.24
C SER A 143 -15.98 11.60 7.14
N LEU A 144 -15.00 11.40 6.28
CA LEU A 144 -15.04 10.38 5.23
C LEU A 144 -15.10 8.96 5.82
N ILE A 145 -14.24 8.65 6.79
CA ILE A 145 -14.20 7.34 7.46
C ILE A 145 -15.54 7.04 8.17
N GLN A 146 -16.19 8.04 8.75
CA GLN A 146 -17.48 7.85 9.43
C GLN A 146 -18.66 7.66 8.45
N GLN A 147 -18.56 8.21 7.24
CA GLN A 147 -19.67 8.20 6.27
C GLN A 147 -19.59 7.02 5.30
N PHE A 148 -18.40 6.52 4.99
CA PHE A 148 -18.19 5.54 3.94
C PHE A 148 -17.53 4.27 4.48
N PRO A 149 -17.98 3.08 4.06
CA PRO A 149 -17.34 1.82 4.43
C PRO A 149 -15.96 1.66 3.77
N VAL A 150 -15.15 0.77 4.31
CA VAL A 150 -13.78 0.53 3.85
C VAL A 150 -13.69 0.04 2.40
N ASP A 151 -14.72 -0.63 1.90
CA ASP A 151 -14.83 -1.16 0.53
C ASP A 151 -15.59 -0.22 -0.43
N TRP A 152 -15.82 1.03 -0.02
CA TRP A 152 -16.55 2.04 -0.78
C TRP A 152 -16.11 2.13 -2.24
N ASN A 153 -14.82 2.15 -2.53
CA ASN A 153 -14.30 2.24 -3.89
C ASN A 153 -14.79 1.09 -4.77
N TRP A 154 -14.77 -0.14 -4.26
CA TRP A 154 -15.28 -1.29 -5.00
C TRP A 154 -16.80 -1.26 -5.17
N GLN A 155 -17.53 -0.81 -4.16
CA GLN A 155 -18.98 -0.68 -4.24
C GLN A 155 -19.39 0.34 -5.32
N GLN A 156 -18.67 1.45 -5.42
CA GLN A 156 -19.02 2.52 -6.35
C GLN A 156 -18.44 2.33 -7.76
N TYR A 157 -17.22 1.87 -7.88
CA TYR A 157 -16.45 1.98 -9.11
C TYR A 157 -16.13 0.64 -9.78
N ALA A 158 -16.66 -0.49 -9.29
CA ALA A 158 -16.38 -1.81 -9.85
C ALA A 158 -16.75 -1.92 -11.35
N GLN A 159 -17.85 -1.31 -11.78
CA GLN A 159 -18.28 -1.32 -13.19
C GLN A 159 -17.30 -0.51 -14.06
N ALA A 160 -16.93 0.69 -13.63
CA ALA A 160 -15.96 1.53 -14.32
C ALA A 160 -14.57 0.85 -14.38
N TYR A 161 -14.16 0.20 -13.29
CA TYR A 161 -12.95 -0.61 -13.27
C TYR A 161 -12.97 -1.72 -14.32
N ASN A 162 -14.03 -2.53 -14.36
CA ASN A 162 -14.13 -3.63 -15.32
C ASN A 162 -14.09 -3.12 -16.77
N LYS A 163 -14.79 -2.01 -17.03
CA LYS A 163 -14.76 -1.36 -18.35
C LYS A 163 -13.34 -0.86 -18.68
N ALA A 164 -12.64 -0.22 -17.75
CA ALA A 164 -11.28 0.25 -17.97
C ALA A 164 -10.30 -0.90 -18.26
N ILE A 165 -10.43 -2.02 -17.55
CA ILE A 165 -9.65 -3.26 -17.76
C ILE A 165 -9.90 -3.81 -19.17
N GLU A 166 -11.16 -3.89 -19.61
CA GLU A 166 -11.56 -4.37 -20.93
C GLU A 166 -11.03 -3.43 -22.04
N ASP A 167 -11.35 -2.12 -21.95
CA ASP A 167 -10.97 -1.11 -22.93
C ASP A 167 -9.45 -1.04 -23.16
N LYS A 168 -8.64 -1.32 -22.14
CA LYS A 168 -7.17 -1.31 -22.20
C LYS A 168 -6.55 -2.68 -22.40
N ASN A 169 -7.36 -3.75 -22.45
CA ASN A 169 -6.91 -5.13 -22.53
C ASN A 169 -5.87 -5.46 -21.44
N LEU A 170 -6.23 -5.19 -20.19
CA LEU A 170 -5.41 -5.46 -19.01
C LEU A 170 -5.91 -6.72 -18.28
N LEU A 171 -5.03 -7.35 -17.51
CA LEU A 171 -5.44 -8.36 -16.54
C LEU A 171 -5.91 -7.66 -15.25
N PRO A 172 -7.03 -8.09 -14.66
CA PRO A 172 -7.55 -7.50 -13.43
C PRO A 172 -6.65 -7.84 -12.23
N THR A 173 -6.67 -6.94 -11.23
CA THR A 173 -6.02 -7.14 -9.93
C THR A 173 -7.07 -7.12 -8.81
N ASP A 174 -6.64 -7.36 -7.56
CA ASP A 174 -7.51 -7.16 -6.40
C ASP A 174 -7.55 -5.68 -5.95
N CYS A 175 -6.67 -4.83 -6.48
CA CYS A 175 -6.68 -3.39 -6.23
C CYS A 175 -7.35 -2.64 -7.38
N ILE A 176 -8.39 -1.87 -7.05
CA ILE A 176 -9.17 -1.10 -8.05
C ILE A 176 -8.37 -0.02 -8.78
N MET A 177 -7.18 0.33 -8.27
CA MET A 177 -6.32 1.35 -8.86
C MET A 177 -5.46 0.84 -10.01
N PHE A 178 -5.33 -0.49 -10.18
CA PHE A 178 -4.35 -1.10 -11.06
C PHE A 178 -4.95 -2.15 -11.98
N GLY A 179 -4.32 -2.28 -13.17
CA GLY A 179 -4.38 -3.45 -14.02
C GLY A 179 -2.98 -3.88 -14.43
N ILE A 180 -2.81 -5.11 -14.89
CA ILE A 180 -1.55 -5.64 -15.39
C ILE A 180 -1.59 -5.71 -16.91
N GLY A 181 -0.60 -5.07 -17.54
CA GLY A 181 -0.47 -5.01 -18.98
C GLY A 181 0.49 -6.04 -19.55
N ASP A 182 0.33 -6.29 -20.84
CA ASP A 182 1.24 -7.08 -21.67
C ASP A 182 2.52 -6.29 -22.04
N ASP A 183 3.31 -6.79 -22.98
CA ASP A 183 4.59 -6.19 -23.40
C ASP A 183 4.48 -4.76 -23.94
N LYS A 184 3.31 -4.35 -24.45
CA LYS A 184 3.10 -2.96 -24.90
C LYS A 184 3.17 -1.95 -23.74
N TRP A 185 3.02 -2.41 -22.50
CA TRP A 185 3.09 -1.63 -21.29
C TRP A 185 4.44 -1.72 -20.57
N LYS A 186 5.47 -2.23 -21.24
CA LYS A 186 6.79 -2.47 -20.67
C LYS A 186 7.42 -1.23 -20.02
N ASP A 187 7.14 -0.05 -20.54
CA ASP A 187 7.64 1.21 -19.96
C ASP A 187 7.08 1.51 -18.57
N TRP A 188 6.02 0.80 -18.16
CA TRP A 188 5.41 0.89 -16.83
C TRP A 188 5.94 -0.15 -15.85
N ASN A 189 6.90 -0.98 -16.27
CA ASN A 189 7.57 -1.94 -15.41
C ASN A 189 8.37 -1.24 -14.32
N ARG A 190 8.36 -1.82 -13.12
CA ARG A 190 9.02 -1.25 -11.93
C ARG A 190 10.16 -2.11 -11.39
N GLY A 191 10.67 -3.02 -12.20
CA GLY A 191 11.79 -3.89 -11.85
C GLY A 191 11.40 -5.31 -11.45
N SER A 192 10.11 -5.66 -11.58
CA SER A 192 9.60 -7.03 -11.51
C SER A 192 9.26 -7.58 -12.90
N ASP A 193 8.61 -8.75 -12.93
CA ASP A 193 8.18 -9.41 -14.18
C ASP A 193 6.80 -8.91 -14.67
N VAL A 194 6.21 -7.89 -14.04
CA VAL A 194 4.88 -7.38 -14.38
C VAL A 194 4.87 -5.91 -14.76
N ASN A 195 3.97 -5.53 -15.68
CA ASN A 195 3.78 -4.17 -16.11
C ASN A 195 2.52 -3.61 -15.44
N ARG A 196 2.67 -2.97 -14.28
CA ARG A 196 1.56 -2.39 -13.54
C ARG A 196 1.09 -1.08 -14.18
N VAL A 197 -0.16 -1.03 -14.60
CA VAL A 197 -0.80 0.16 -15.17
C VAL A 197 -1.75 0.79 -14.15
N CYS A 198 -1.52 2.04 -13.76
CA CYS A 198 -2.47 2.80 -12.96
C CYS A 198 -3.64 3.24 -13.84
N ILE A 199 -4.87 2.92 -13.43
CA ILE A 199 -6.10 3.19 -14.20
C ILE A 199 -7.07 4.11 -13.45
N SER A 200 -6.64 4.76 -12.38
CA SER A 200 -7.51 5.60 -11.56
C SER A 200 -8.10 6.78 -12.34
N GLU A 201 -7.33 7.44 -13.20
CA GLU A 201 -7.81 8.53 -14.05
C GLU A 201 -8.86 8.04 -15.06
N LEU A 202 -8.61 6.90 -15.70
CA LEU A 202 -9.54 6.31 -16.64
C LEU A 202 -10.87 5.93 -15.99
N ILE A 203 -10.85 5.44 -14.75
CA ILE A 203 -12.07 5.20 -13.98
C ILE A 203 -12.83 6.51 -13.75
N GLY A 204 -12.13 7.57 -13.37
CA GLY A 204 -12.72 8.91 -13.20
C GLY A 204 -13.40 9.41 -14.47
N ASP A 205 -12.75 9.27 -15.63
CA ASP A 205 -13.31 9.66 -16.92
C ASP A 205 -14.58 8.87 -17.28
N ILE A 206 -14.57 7.55 -17.05
CA ILE A 206 -15.72 6.68 -17.30
C ILE A 206 -16.91 7.10 -16.44
N VAL A 207 -16.67 7.38 -15.15
CA VAL A 207 -17.73 7.80 -14.22
C VAL A 207 -18.32 9.14 -14.63
N ASN A 208 -17.49 10.13 -14.96
CA ASN A 208 -17.94 11.46 -15.34
C ASN A 208 -18.77 11.43 -16.62
N THR A 209 -18.33 10.69 -17.64
CA THR A 209 -19.09 10.57 -18.90
C THR A 209 -20.43 9.83 -18.76
N SER A 210 -20.53 8.94 -17.75
CA SER A 210 -21.79 8.21 -17.48
C SER A 210 -22.78 9.02 -16.67
N SER A 211 -22.35 10.09 -16.01
CA SER A 211 -23.21 10.98 -15.20
C SER A 211 -23.88 12.07 -16.04
N ASP A 212 -23.36 12.33 -17.25
CA ASP A 212 -23.86 13.35 -18.19
C ASP A 212 -24.85 12.78 -19.23
N ALA A 213 -25.16 11.47 -19.18
CA ALA A 213 -26.05 10.76 -20.08
C ALA A 213 -27.37 10.34 -19.38
#